data_33a24fdddf66357e62119217f1cc62f3
#
_entry.id   33a24fdddf66357e62119217f1cc62f3
#
_cell.length_a   1.000
_cell.length_b   1.000
_cell.length_c   1.000
_cell.angle_alpha   90.00
_cell.angle_beta   90.00
_cell.angle_gamma   90.00
#
_symmetry.space_group_name_H-M   'P 1'
#
loop_
_entity.id
_entity.type
_entity.pdbx_description
1 polymer ?
#
loop_
_entity_poly.entity_id
_entity_poly.type
_entity_poly.pdbx_seq_one_letter_code
_entity_poly.pdbx_strand_id
1 'polypeptide(L)'
;GAIISGLYERVPNIDKAIISVHTHDDLGLGVGNALAAVHAGARQVEGAMNGIGERAGNCSLEEVIMAIKVRKDILNVQTRINHQEIWRTSQLVSQICNMPIPANKAIVGSGAFAHSSGIHQDGVLKNRENYEIMTPESIGLNQVQLNLTSRSGRAAVKHRMDEMGYKENEYNLDNLYDAFLKLADKKGQVFDYDLEALAFINKQQEEPEHFRLDYFSVQSGSNDIATASVKLACGEEVKAEA
;
A
#
# COMPACT_ATOMS: atom_id res chain seq x y z
N GLY A 1 -26.04 1.89 18.05
CA GLY A 1 -27.36 2.14 17.48
C GLY A 1 -28.42 2.36 18.54
N ALA A 2 -28.81 1.34 19.29
CA ALA A 2 -29.97 1.37 20.20
C ALA A 2 -29.99 2.55 21.21
N ILE A 3 -28.85 2.90 21.80
CA ILE A 3 -28.76 4.04 22.72
C ILE A 3 -29.14 5.34 22.00
N ILE A 4 -28.62 5.57 20.79
CA ILE A 4 -28.89 6.78 20.01
C ILE A 4 -30.40 6.84 19.62
N SER A 5 -30.93 5.76 19.09
CA SER A 5 -32.38 5.68 18.79
C SER A 5 -33.23 5.97 20.04
N GLY A 6 -32.86 5.38 21.19
CA GLY A 6 -33.58 5.61 22.44
C GLY A 6 -33.48 7.05 22.98
N LEU A 7 -32.40 7.80 22.63
CA LEU A 7 -32.33 9.24 22.95
C LEU A 7 -33.34 10.03 22.10
N TYR A 8 -33.43 9.74 20.80
CA TYR A 8 -34.40 10.40 19.91
C TYR A 8 -35.86 10.10 20.29
N GLU A 9 -36.13 8.90 20.81
CA GLU A 9 -37.48 8.51 21.25
C GLU A 9 -37.88 9.15 22.59
N ARG A 10 -36.92 9.36 23.50
CA ARG A 10 -37.25 9.67 24.91
C ARG A 10 -36.92 11.08 25.34
N VAL A 11 -36.02 11.78 24.62
CA VAL A 11 -35.63 13.12 25.02
C VAL A 11 -36.37 14.15 24.17
N PRO A 12 -37.25 14.95 24.76
CA PRO A 12 -37.90 16.04 24.04
C PRO A 12 -36.91 17.04 23.51
N ASN A 13 -37.13 17.52 22.31
CA ASN A 13 -36.26 18.52 21.62
C ASN A 13 -34.85 18.05 21.32
N ILE A 14 -34.57 16.75 21.27
CA ILE A 14 -33.25 16.21 20.90
C ILE A 14 -32.86 16.61 19.48
N ASP A 15 -33.82 16.90 18.62
CA ASP A 15 -33.67 17.41 17.27
C ASP A 15 -32.97 18.75 17.20
N LYS A 16 -32.92 19.53 18.29
CA LYS A 16 -32.22 20.79 18.42
C LYS A 16 -30.71 20.62 18.73
N ALA A 17 -30.26 19.41 19.02
CA ALA A 17 -28.88 19.08 19.34
C ALA A 17 -28.26 18.16 18.28
N ILE A 18 -26.97 18.32 18.05
CA ILE A 18 -26.20 17.37 17.26
C ILE A 18 -25.66 16.31 18.21
N ILE A 19 -26.08 15.06 18.01
CA ILE A 19 -25.52 13.93 18.78
C ILE A 19 -24.18 13.57 18.18
N SER A 20 -23.13 13.64 19.02
CA SER A 20 -21.78 13.17 18.73
C SER A 20 -21.56 11.78 19.34
N VAL A 21 -20.73 10.98 18.67
CA VAL A 21 -20.28 9.68 19.18
C VAL A 21 -18.78 9.60 19.16
N HIS A 22 -18.22 9.06 20.25
CA HIS A 22 -16.83 8.73 20.42
C HIS A 22 -16.72 7.25 20.78
N THR A 23 -15.98 6.47 20.01
CA THR A 23 -15.84 5.03 20.18
C THR A 23 -14.37 4.63 20.23
N HIS A 24 -14.05 3.72 21.16
CA HIS A 24 -12.74 3.08 21.27
C HIS A 24 -12.71 1.75 20.48
N ASP A 25 -11.52 1.28 20.16
CA ASP A 25 -11.32 0.14 19.27
C ASP A 25 -10.79 -1.13 19.97
N ASP A 26 -10.97 -1.24 21.29
CA ASP A 26 -10.44 -2.34 22.11
C ASP A 26 -10.84 -3.75 21.63
N LEU A 27 -11.94 -3.87 20.92
CA LEU A 27 -12.42 -5.13 20.31
C LEU A 27 -12.46 -5.07 18.78
N GLY A 28 -11.85 -4.06 18.14
CA GLY A 28 -11.91 -3.87 16.69
C GLY A 28 -13.29 -3.45 16.18
N LEU A 29 -14.14 -2.87 17.04
CA LEU A 29 -15.53 -2.50 16.72
C LEU A 29 -15.77 -1.00 16.71
N GLY A 30 -14.73 -0.18 16.85
CA GLY A 30 -14.84 1.27 16.92
C GLY A 30 -15.57 1.87 15.73
N VAL A 31 -15.14 1.54 14.52
CA VAL A 31 -15.77 2.00 13.26
C VAL A 31 -17.20 1.46 13.11
N GLY A 32 -17.40 0.17 13.36
CA GLY A 32 -18.73 -0.45 13.28
C GLY A 32 -19.74 0.22 14.23
N ASN A 33 -19.32 0.53 15.46
CA ASN A 33 -20.15 1.22 16.45
C ASN A 33 -20.46 2.67 16.03
N ALA A 34 -19.48 3.39 15.48
CA ALA A 34 -19.66 4.74 14.97
C ALA A 34 -20.67 4.77 13.79
N LEU A 35 -20.53 3.86 12.83
CA LEU A 35 -21.47 3.73 11.70
C LEU A 35 -22.89 3.34 12.16
N ALA A 36 -23.01 2.43 13.13
CA ALA A 36 -24.29 2.07 13.72
C ALA A 36 -24.96 3.27 14.45
N ALA A 37 -24.16 4.14 15.07
CA ALA A 37 -24.66 5.36 15.69
C ALA A 37 -25.11 6.39 14.64
N VAL A 38 -24.35 6.55 13.56
CA VAL A 38 -24.70 7.41 12.42
C VAL A 38 -26.03 6.95 11.79
N HIS A 39 -26.18 5.64 11.56
CA HIS A 39 -27.42 5.06 11.06
C HIS A 39 -28.62 5.33 11.99
N ALA A 40 -28.37 5.34 13.31
CA ALA A 40 -29.40 5.62 14.33
C ALA A 40 -29.67 7.12 14.55
N GLY A 41 -28.99 8.03 13.83
CA GLY A 41 -29.27 9.47 13.91
C GLY A 41 -28.14 10.35 14.38
N ALA A 42 -27.01 9.82 14.86
CA ALA A 42 -25.85 10.66 15.17
C ALA A 42 -25.33 11.38 13.91
N ARG A 43 -24.88 12.62 14.10
CA ARG A 43 -24.39 13.46 12.98
C ARG A 43 -23.00 14.01 13.19
N GLN A 44 -22.35 13.63 14.27
CA GLN A 44 -20.95 13.88 14.52
C GLN A 44 -20.26 12.58 14.97
N VAL A 45 -19.10 12.31 14.43
CA VAL A 45 -18.22 11.20 14.84
C VAL A 45 -16.90 11.79 15.27
N GLU A 46 -16.46 11.42 16.46
CA GLU A 46 -15.15 11.76 17.00
C GLU A 46 -14.26 10.51 16.94
N GLY A 47 -13.07 10.69 16.41
CA GLY A 47 -12.10 9.62 16.22
C GLY A 47 -10.74 10.21 15.87
N ALA A 48 -9.83 9.37 15.39
CA ALA A 48 -8.50 9.78 14.98
C ALA A 48 -8.13 9.19 13.63
N MET A 49 -7.32 9.93 12.85
CA MET A 49 -6.67 9.34 11.68
C MET A 49 -5.77 8.19 12.12
N ASN A 50 -5.76 7.11 11.35
CA ASN A 50 -5.08 5.85 11.65
C ASN A 50 -5.56 5.14 12.92
N GLY A 51 -6.64 5.61 13.54
CA GLY A 51 -7.18 5.03 14.76
C GLY A 51 -6.30 5.22 16.00
N ILE A 52 -5.37 6.18 16.00
CA ILE A 52 -4.48 6.41 17.15
C ILE A 52 -5.26 6.80 18.40
N GLY A 53 -4.74 6.47 19.58
CA GLY A 53 -5.38 6.78 20.86
C GLY A 53 -4.88 5.86 21.97
N GLU A 54 -5.52 5.95 23.11
CA GLU A 54 -5.23 5.08 24.25
C GLU A 54 -5.54 3.61 23.97
N ARG A 55 -4.79 2.70 24.53
CA ARG A 55 -4.93 1.24 24.44
C ARG A 55 -4.91 0.76 22.98
N ALA A 56 -6.02 0.22 22.45
CA ALA A 56 -6.15 -0.19 21.05
C ALA A 56 -6.50 0.96 20.09
N GLY A 57 -6.67 2.16 20.62
CA GLY A 57 -6.96 3.36 19.86
C GLY A 57 -8.42 3.73 19.79
N ASN A 58 -8.70 4.72 18.97
CA ASN A 58 -10.03 5.29 18.73
C ASN A 58 -10.57 4.79 17.36
N CYS A 59 -11.83 5.11 17.11
CA CYS A 59 -12.43 4.96 15.79
C CYS A 59 -11.54 5.59 14.71
N SER A 60 -11.19 4.81 13.69
CA SER A 60 -10.40 5.27 12.54
C SER A 60 -11.26 6.14 11.62
N LEU A 61 -10.96 7.45 11.54
CA LEU A 61 -11.76 8.40 10.78
C LEU A 61 -11.74 8.12 9.27
N GLU A 62 -10.60 7.74 8.71
CA GLU A 62 -10.49 7.37 7.30
C GLU A 62 -11.45 6.23 6.91
N GLU A 63 -11.66 5.28 7.80
CA GLU A 63 -12.55 4.15 7.56
C GLU A 63 -14.03 4.58 7.60
N VAL A 64 -14.42 5.41 8.58
CA VAL A 64 -15.78 5.98 8.65
C VAL A 64 -16.09 6.85 7.43
N ILE A 65 -15.16 7.73 7.07
CA ILE A 65 -15.29 8.65 5.94
C ILE A 65 -15.49 7.88 4.64
N MET A 66 -14.63 6.87 4.39
CA MET A 66 -14.73 6.08 3.17
C MET A 66 -15.95 5.14 3.17
N ALA A 67 -16.34 4.57 4.31
CA ALA A 67 -17.60 3.82 4.41
C ALA A 67 -18.80 4.68 4.01
N ILE A 68 -18.90 5.93 4.49
CA ILE A 68 -19.96 6.86 4.12
C ILE A 68 -19.92 7.17 2.61
N LYS A 69 -18.72 7.35 2.04
CA LYS A 69 -18.56 7.64 0.61
C LYS A 69 -18.98 6.48 -0.28
N VAL A 70 -18.57 5.27 0.09
CA VAL A 70 -18.74 4.08 -0.75
C VAL A 70 -20.11 3.44 -0.57
N ARG A 71 -20.61 3.38 0.68
CA ARG A 71 -21.87 2.69 1.03
C ARG A 71 -23.07 3.63 1.07
N LYS A 72 -23.24 4.46 0.06
CA LYS A 72 -24.42 5.32 -0.12
C LYS A 72 -25.73 4.53 -0.25
N ASP A 73 -25.63 3.26 -0.62
CA ASP A 73 -26.75 2.31 -0.69
C ASP A 73 -27.42 2.07 0.66
N ILE A 74 -26.66 2.12 1.76
CA ILE A 74 -27.15 1.89 3.13
C ILE A 74 -26.97 3.09 4.06
N LEU A 75 -26.01 3.96 3.79
CA LEU A 75 -25.73 5.15 4.60
C LEU A 75 -26.23 6.40 3.87
N ASN A 76 -27.49 6.79 4.15
CA ASN A 76 -28.09 7.98 3.53
C ASN A 76 -27.61 9.27 4.21
N VAL A 77 -26.29 9.44 4.31
CA VAL A 77 -25.61 10.60 4.88
C VAL A 77 -24.41 10.97 4.00
N GLN A 78 -23.92 12.18 4.17
CA GLN A 78 -22.78 12.71 3.43
C GLN A 78 -21.78 13.37 4.37
N THR A 79 -20.52 13.41 3.97
CA THR A 79 -19.46 14.19 4.60
C THR A 79 -18.91 15.21 3.62
N ARG A 80 -18.41 16.33 4.14
CA ARG A 80 -17.74 17.39 3.37
C ARG A 80 -16.22 17.27 3.38
N ILE A 81 -15.70 16.17 3.92
CA ILE A 81 -14.25 15.92 3.97
C ILE A 81 -13.69 15.76 2.55
N ASN A 82 -12.56 16.39 2.29
CA ASN A 82 -11.80 16.15 1.06
C ASN A 82 -11.12 14.77 1.13
N HIS A 83 -11.70 13.80 0.46
CA HIS A 83 -11.24 12.41 0.48
C HIS A 83 -9.83 12.24 -0.08
N GLN A 84 -9.44 13.09 -1.04
CA GLN A 84 -8.11 13.02 -1.67
C GLN A 84 -6.97 13.45 -0.74
N GLU A 85 -7.28 14.01 0.43
CA GLU A 85 -6.28 14.30 1.47
C GLU A 85 -6.10 13.16 2.48
N ILE A 86 -6.90 12.11 2.41
CA ILE A 86 -6.87 11.00 3.39
C ILE A 86 -5.48 10.36 3.43
N TRP A 87 -4.93 9.96 2.28
CA TRP A 87 -3.61 9.32 2.21
C TRP A 87 -2.53 10.21 2.80
N ARG A 88 -2.45 11.45 2.33
CA ARG A 88 -1.46 12.42 2.80
C ARG A 88 -1.56 12.68 4.30
N THR A 89 -2.78 12.87 4.81
CA THR A 89 -3.02 13.10 6.25
C THR A 89 -2.62 11.89 7.08
N SER A 90 -2.96 10.68 6.63
CA SER A 90 -2.59 9.44 7.29
C SER A 90 -1.07 9.28 7.39
N GLN A 91 -0.32 9.52 6.31
CA GLN A 91 1.14 9.47 6.30
C GLN A 91 1.75 10.52 7.24
N LEU A 92 1.21 11.74 7.23
CA LEU A 92 1.67 12.82 8.10
C LEU A 92 1.48 12.46 9.58
N VAL A 93 0.31 11.95 9.96
CA VAL A 93 0.02 11.52 11.34
C VAL A 93 0.96 10.38 11.75
N SER A 94 1.16 9.39 10.88
CA SER A 94 2.11 8.29 11.12
C SER A 94 3.53 8.80 11.40
N GLN A 95 3.99 9.75 10.60
CA GLN A 95 5.32 10.34 10.72
C GLN A 95 5.48 11.16 12.01
N ILE A 96 4.52 12.06 12.30
CA ILE A 96 4.57 12.94 13.49
C ILE A 96 4.49 12.13 14.78
N CYS A 97 3.62 11.12 14.81
CA CYS A 97 3.42 10.27 15.98
C CYS A 97 4.44 9.14 16.10
N ASN A 98 5.32 8.98 15.10
CA ASN A 98 6.24 7.84 14.99
C ASN A 98 5.54 6.49 15.18
N MET A 99 4.36 6.35 14.61
CA MET A 99 3.54 5.14 14.63
C MET A 99 3.34 4.65 13.19
N PRO A 100 4.11 3.65 12.75
CA PRO A 100 4.01 3.14 11.38
C PRO A 100 2.63 2.53 11.12
N ILE A 101 2.10 2.80 9.91
CA ILE A 101 0.82 2.24 9.48
C ILE A 101 1.03 0.76 9.14
N PRO A 102 0.28 -0.17 9.75
CA PRO A 102 0.33 -1.58 9.37
C PRO A 102 0.00 -1.77 7.88
N ALA A 103 0.74 -2.65 7.20
CA ALA A 103 0.54 -2.88 5.77
C ALA A 103 -0.89 -3.31 5.41
N ASN A 104 -1.57 -4.04 6.31
CA ASN A 104 -2.95 -4.49 6.16
C ASN A 104 -4.00 -3.53 6.75
N LYS A 105 -3.62 -2.31 7.15
CA LYS A 105 -4.58 -1.31 7.63
C LYS A 105 -5.58 -0.99 6.52
N ALA A 106 -6.86 -1.03 6.84
CA ALA A 106 -7.90 -0.65 5.90
C ALA A 106 -7.68 0.78 5.38
N ILE A 107 -8.06 1.05 4.15
CA ILE A 107 -7.99 2.33 3.44
C ILE A 107 -6.56 2.81 3.17
N VAL A 108 -5.68 2.87 4.18
CA VAL A 108 -4.38 3.59 4.11
C VAL A 108 -3.16 2.68 4.25
N GLY A 109 -3.34 1.39 4.46
CA GLY A 109 -2.22 0.43 4.49
C GLY A 109 -1.62 0.22 3.10
N SER A 110 -0.32 -0.07 3.03
CA SER A 110 0.36 -0.32 1.74
C SER A 110 -0.22 -1.51 0.96
N GLY A 111 -0.88 -2.45 1.65
CA GLY A 111 -1.58 -3.57 1.03
C GLY A 111 -3.03 -3.31 0.66
N ALA A 112 -3.61 -2.13 1.00
CA ALA A 112 -5.05 -1.87 0.82
C ALA A 112 -5.51 -1.95 -0.64
N PHE A 113 -4.61 -1.66 -1.59
CA PHE A 113 -4.86 -1.73 -3.04
C PHE A 113 -3.94 -2.73 -3.75
N ALA A 114 -3.22 -3.56 -2.99
CA ALA A 114 -2.29 -4.51 -3.56
C ALA A 114 -2.98 -5.85 -3.87
N HIS A 115 -2.87 -6.30 -5.10
CA HIS A 115 -3.36 -7.59 -5.56
C HIS A 115 -2.18 -8.51 -5.85
N SER A 116 -1.98 -9.55 -5.04
CA SER A 116 -0.88 -10.50 -5.19
C SER A 116 -1.25 -11.78 -5.92
N SER A 117 -2.53 -12.12 -6.01
CA SER A 117 -3.02 -13.30 -6.74
C SER A 117 -3.13 -13.01 -8.23
N GLY A 118 -2.60 -13.91 -9.08
CA GLY A 118 -2.67 -13.76 -10.55
C GLY A 118 -4.09 -13.64 -11.08
N ILE A 119 -5.07 -14.37 -10.49
CA ILE A 119 -6.49 -14.27 -10.87
C ILE A 119 -7.05 -12.89 -10.51
N HIS A 120 -6.71 -12.35 -9.34
CA HIS A 120 -7.16 -11.03 -8.93
C HIS A 120 -6.52 -9.93 -9.79
N GLN A 121 -5.22 -10.04 -10.08
CA GLN A 121 -4.50 -9.09 -10.96
C GLN A 121 -5.10 -9.08 -12.38
N ASP A 122 -5.36 -10.25 -12.97
CA ASP A 122 -6.01 -10.35 -14.27
C ASP A 122 -7.44 -9.77 -14.24
N GLY A 123 -8.19 -10.01 -13.16
CA GLY A 123 -9.53 -9.45 -12.97
C GLY A 123 -9.54 -7.93 -12.85
N VAL A 124 -8.60 -7.35 -12.10
CA VAL A 124 -8.43 -5.90 -11.97
C VAL A 124 -8.05 -5.26 -13.30
N LEU A 125 -7.15 -5.88 -14.08
CA LEU A 125 -6.76 -5.41 -15.40
C LEU A 125 -7.92 -5.40 -16.41
N LYS A 126 -8.87 -6.34 -16.27
CA LYS A 126 -10.07 -6.41 -17.14
C LYS A 126 -11.16 -5.45 -16.70
N ASN A 127 -11.44 -5.41 -15.40
CA ASN A 127 -12.42 -4.49 -14.80
C ASN A 127 -12.12 -4.33 -13.29
N ARG A 128 -11.63 -3.16 -12.90
CA ARG A 128 -11.26 -2.83 -11.51
C ARG A 128 -12.43 -2.97 -10.54
N GLU A 129 -13.65 -2.62 -10.95
CA GLU A 129 -14.84 -2.67 -10.11
C GLU A 129 -15.19 -4.08 -9.59
N ASN A 130 -14.65 -5.14 -10.21
CA ASN A 130 -14.87 -6.51 -9.75
C ASN A 130 -14.19 -6.83 -8.41
N TYR A 131 -13.11 -6.09 -8.06
CA TYR A 131 -12.28 -6.37 -6.88
C TYR A 131 -12.01 -5.14 -6.01
N GLU A 132 -12.30 -3.94 -6.51
CA GLU A 132 -12.02 -2.69 -5.81
C GLU A 132 -13.33 -1.96 -5.49
N ILE A 133 -13.71 -1.94 -4.21
CA ILE A 133 -14.84 -1.15 -3.72
C ILE A 133 -14.53 0.37 -3.72
N MET A 134 -13.27 0.73 -3.81
CA MET A 134 -12.74 2.09 -3.89
C MET A 134 -11.46 2.09 -4.71
N THR A 135 -11.11 3.22 -5.30
CA THR A 135 -9.86 3.38 -6.06
C THR A 135 -8.80 4.11 -5.25
N PRO A 136 -7.50 3.91 -5.54
CA PRO A 136 -6.41 4.65 -4.91
C PRO A 136 -6.57 6.16 -5.03
N GLU A 137 -6.94 6.63 -6.21
CA GLU A 137 -7.16 8.04 -6.50
C GLU A 137 -8.28 8.63 -5.63
N SER A 138 -9.24 7.79 -5.20
CA SER A 138 -10.35 8.21 -4.34
C SER A 138 -9.91 8.70 -2.96
N ILE A 139 -8.71 8.34 -2.52
CA ILE A 139 -8.08 8.77 -1.27
C ILE A 139 -6.84 9.63 -1.46
N GLY A 140 -6.53 10.00 -2.73
CA GLY A 140 -5.38 10.81 -3.09
C GLY A 140 -4.07 10.05 -3.27
N LEU A 141 -4.12 8.73 -3.44
CA LEU A 141 -2.97 7.90 -3.78
C LEU A 141 -2.87 7.80 -5.31
N ASN A 142 -1.87 8.47 -5.90
CA ASN A 142 -1.76 8.63 -7.35
C ASN A 142 -1.07 7.47 -8.09
N GLN A 143 -0.47 6.53 -7.38
CA GLN A 143 0.17 5.34 -7.96
C GLN A 143 -0.01 4.13 -7.06
N VAL A 144 -0.65 3.10 -7.58
CA VAL A 144 -0.62 1.75 -7.00
C VAL A 144 0.49 0.99 -7.69
N GLN A 145 1.53 0.68 -6.96
CA GLN A 145 2.49 -0.31 -7.43
C GLN A 145 1.86 -1.69 -7.31
N LEU A 146 1.67 -2.37 -8.43
CA LEU A 146 1.37 -3.80 -8.42
C LEU A 146 2.58 -4.51 -7.76
N ASN A 147 2.37 -5.02 -6.55
CA ASN A 147 3.41 -5.79 -5.87
C ASN A 147 3.60 -7.12 -6.59
N LEU A 148 4.69 -7.26 -7.31
CA LEU A 148 5.04 -8.49 -7.98
C LEU A 148 5.64 -9.49 -6.98
N THR A 149 4.94 -10.62 -6.82
CA THR A 149 5.31 -11.72 -5.92
C THR A 149 5.23 -13.05 -6.67
N SER A 150 5.66 -14.15 -6.08
CA SER A 150 5.53 -15.48 -6.67
C SER A 150 4.08 -15.88 -7.03
N ARG A 151 3.07 -15.14 -6.56
CA ARG A 151 1.65 -15.33 -6.90
C ARG A 151 1.20 -14.49 -8.09
N SER A 152 2.04 -13.58 -8.59
CA SER A 152 1.73 -12.74 -9.75
C SER A 152 1.81 -13.56 -11.03
N GLY A 153 0.78 -13.41 -11.89
CA GLY A 153 0.73 -14.11 -13.18
C GLY A 153 1.51 -13.38 -14.28
N ARG A 154 1.66 -14.03 -15.45
CA ARG A 154 2.32 -13.48 -16.65
C ARG A 154 1.74 -12.14 -17.09
N ALA A 155 0.40 -11.99 -17.00
CA ALA A 155 -0.28 -10.74 -17.36
C ALA A 155 0.18 -9.56 -16.50
N ALA A 156 0.42 -9.77 -15.20
CA ALA A 156 0.91 -8.72 -14.32
C ALA A 156 2.37 -8.33 -14.61
N VAL A 157 3.23 -9.31 -14.89
CA VAL A 157 4.63 -9.06 -15.29
C VAL A 157 4.68 -8.31 -16.62
N LYS A 158 3.89 -8.74 -17.61
CA LYS A 158 3.79 -8.05 -18.89
C LYS A 158 3.31 -6.61 -18.71
N HIS A 159 2.20 -6.42 -17.99
CA HIS A 159 1.66 -5.08 -17.73
C HIS A 159 2.70 -4.16 -17.08
N ARG A 160 3.49 -4.68 -16.14
CA ARG A 160 4.54 -3.88 -15.50
C ARG A 160 5.66 -3.52 -16.46
N MET A 161 6.06 -4.43 -17.35
CA MET A 161 7.03 -4.14 -18.41
C MET A 161 6.50 -3.06 -19.37
N ASP A 162 5.22 -3.15 -19.76
CA ASP A 162 4.55 -2.14 -20.59
C ASP A 162 4.52 -0.76 -19.91
N GLU A 163 4.22 -0.69 -18.59
CA GLU A 163 4.26 0.55 -17.80
C GLU A 163 5.67 1.15 -17.72
N MET A 164 6.71 0.33 -17.66
CA MET A 164 8.10 0.74 -17.70
C MET A 164 8.55 1.19 -19.10
N GLY A 165 7.70 1.04 -20.12
CA GLY A 165 7.92 1.48 -21.49
C GLY A 165 8.55 0.43 -22.42
N TYR A 166 8.73 -0.81 -21.97
CA TYR A 166 9.27 -1.90 -22.77
C TYR A 166 8.19 -2.56 -23.62
N LYS A 167 8.51 -2.85 -24.89
CA LYS A 167 7.60 -3.52 -25.83
C LYS A 167 7.86 -5.03 -25.87
N GLU A 168 6.83 -5.81 -26.23
CA GLU A 168 6.91 -7.28 -26.29
C GLU A 168 8.04 -7.83 -27.18
N ASN A 169 8.47 -7.07 -28.19
CA ASN A 169 9.57 -7.47 -29.08
C ASN A 169 10.97 -7.22 -28.49
N GLU A 170 11.07 -6.57 -27.35
CA GLU A 170 12.35 -6.21 -26.72
C GLU A 170 12.83 -7.27 -25.72
N TYR A 171 11.92 -8.13 -25.22
CA TYR A 171 12.22 -9.21 -24.27
C TYR A 171 11.38 -10.44 -24.56
N ASN A 172 11.77 -11.60 -24.00
CA ASN A 172 10.99 -12.82 -24.08
C ASN A 172 10.18 -12.99 -22.79
N LEU A 173 8.86 -12.87 -22.87
CA LEU A 173 7.97 -12.89 -21.70
C LEU A 173 8.03 -14.25 -20.96
N ASP A 174 8.12 -15.38 -21.66
CA ASP A 174 8.16 -16.69 -21.02
C ASP A 174 9.46 -16.88 -20.23
N ASN A 175 10.59 -16.55 -20.83
CA ASN A 175 11.90 -16.59 -20.15
C ASN A 175 11.95 -15.63 -18.95
N LEU A 176 11.43 -14.41 -19.12
CA LEU A 176 11.34 -13.42 -18.08
C LEU A 176 10.47 -13.94 -16.92
N TYR A 177 9.30 -14.52 -17.23
CA TYR A 177 8.38 -15.03 -16.23
C TYR A 177 8.96 -16.18 -15.42
N ASP A 178 9.65 -17.12 -16.06
CA ASP A 178 10.32 -18.24 -15.38
C ASP A 178 11.46 -17.77 -14.47
N ALA A 179 12.23 -16.78 -14.91
CA ALA A 179 13.26 -16.15 -14.09
C ALA A 179 12.67 -15.34 -12.94
N PHE A 180 11.58 -14.61 -13.21
CA PHE A 180 10.82 -13.86 -12.22
C PHE A 180 10.30 -14.77 -11.09
N LEU A 181 9.69 -15.91 -11.40
CA LEU A 181 9.19 -16.83 -10.36
C LEU A 181 10.33 -17.32 -9.46
N LYS A 182 11.47 -17.70 -10.03
CA LYS A 182 12.65 -18.14 -9.27
C LYS A 182 13.19 -17.04 -8.33
N LEU A 183 13.15 -15.79 -8.78
CA LEU A 183 13.58 -14.67 -7.96
C LEU A 183 12.55 -14.35 -6.88
N ALA A 184 11.26 -14.33 -7.23
CA ALA A 184 10.16 -14.03 -6.32
C ALA A 184 10.07 -15.03 -5.16
N ASP A 185 10.32 -16.32 -5.41
CA ASP A 185 10.36 -17.34 -4.37
C ASP A 185 11.50 -17.12 -3.35
N LYS A 186 12.62 -16.55 -3.80
CA LYS A 186 13.78 -16.24 -2.93
C LYS A 186 13.66 -14.90 -2.21
N LYS A 187 13.17 -13.88 -2.92
CA LYS A 187 13.18 -12.48 -2.48
C LYS A 187 11.85 -12.05 -1.85
N GLY A 188 10.75 -12.76 -2.15
CA GLY A 188 9.39 -12.44 -1.73
C GLY A 188 8.72 -11.40 -2.61
N GLN A 189 9.31 -10.22 -2.78
CA GLN A 189 8.82 -9.15 -3.64
C GLN A 189 9.86 -8.80 -4.71
N VAL A 190 9.40 -8.65 -5.95
CA VAL A 190 10.22 -8.27 -7.11
C VAL A 190 9.89 -6.83 -7.50
N PHE A 191 10.91 -6.03 -7.76
CA PHE A 191 10.83 -4.62 -8.11
C PHE A 191 11.17 -4.41 -9.59
N ASP A 192 10.96 -3.20 -10.09
CA ASP A 192 11.17 -2.82 -11.49
C ASP A 192 12.59 -3.12 -11.96
N TYR A 193 13.59 -2.71 -11.18
CA TYR A 193 14.99 -2.97 -11.50
C TYR A 193 15.36 -4.45 -11.55
N ASP A 194 14.64 -5.29 -10.81
CA ASP A 194 14.79 -6.75 -10.89
C ASP A 194 14.26 -7.29 -12.22
N LEU A 195 13.08 -6.79 -12.65
CA LEU A 195 12.51 -7.18 -13.96
C LEU A 195 13.39 -6.77 -15.12
N GLU A 196 13.93 -5.54 -15.08
CA GLU A 196 14.89 -5.06 -16.08
C GLU A 196 16.13 -5.96 -16.15
N ALA A 197 16.71 -6.25 -14.98
CA ALA A 197 17.87 -7.15 -14.91
C ALA A 197 17.55 -8.53 -15.50
N LEU A 198 16.40 -9.13 -15.15
CA LEU A 198 15.97 -10.44 -15.65
C LEU A 198 15.66 -10.43 -17.15
N ALA A 199 15.04 -9.35 -17.66
CA ALA A 199 14.66 -9.24 -19.07
C ALA A 199 15.87 -9.12 -20.00
N PHE A 200 16.96 -8.47 -19.54
CA PHE A 200 18.07 -8.08 -20.38
C PHE A 200 19.40 -8.74 -20.00
N ILE A 201 19.45 -9.56 -18.94
CA ILE A 201 20.68 -10.21 -18.47
C ILE A 201 21.33 -11.10 -19.55
N ASN A 202 20.53 -11.72 -20.42
CA ASN A 202 21.04 -12.56 -21.51
C ASN A 202 21.52 -11.76 -22.72
N LYS A 203 21.17 -10.48 -22.85
CA LYS A 203 21.72 -9.61 -23.90
C LYS A 203 23.12 -9.11 -23.55
N GLN A 204 23.46 -9.07 -22.25
CA GLN A 204 24.78 -8.65 -21.78
C GLN A 204 25.84 -9.76 -21.86
N GLN A 205 25.45 -11.03 -22.07
CA GLN A 205 26.41 -12.13 -22.22
C GLN A 205 27.17 -12.13 -23.55
N GLU A 206 26.79 -11.32 -24.53
CA GLU A 206 27.50 -11.13 -25.79
C GLU A 206 28.43 -9.88 -25.81
N GLU A 207 28.29 -8.99 -24.80
CA GLU A 207 29.26 -7.91 -24.62
C GLU A 207 30.29 -8.30 -23.55
N PRO A 208 31.60 -8.15 -23.81
CA PRO A 208 32.60 -8.46 -22.80
C PRO A 208 32.36 -7.58 -21.56
N GLU A 209 32.39 -8.17 -20.38
CA GLU A 209 32.25 -7.46 -19.10
C GLU A 209 33.26 -6.30 -19.08
N HIS A 210 32.75 -5.08 -19.14
CA HIS A 210 33.62 -3.88 -19.15
C HIS A 210 34.32 -3.71 -17.80
N PHE A 211 33.66 -4.15 -16.71
CA PHE A 211 34.22 -4.16 -15.38
C PHE A 211 33.99 -5.51 -14.71
N ARG A 212 35.04 -6.10 -14.18
CA ARG A 212 34.98 -7.32 -13.35
C ARG A 212 35.35 -6.98 -11.92
N LEU A 213 34.54 -7.43 -10.94
CA LEU A 213 34.88 -7.32 -9.54
C LEU A 213 35.92 -8.40 -9.17
N ASP A 214 37.17 -7.95 -8.94
CA ASP A 214 38.27 -8.83 -8.57
C ASP A 214 38.29 -9.11 -7.05
N TYR A 215 37.97 -8.10 -6.26
CA TYR A 215 38.05 -8.19 -4.81
C TYR A 215 37.14 -7.15 -4.14
N PHE A 216 36.49 -7.52 -3.07
CA PHE A 216 35.93 -6.55 -2.15
C PHE A 216 36.13 -7.00 -0.70
N SER A 217 36.29 -6.04 0.21
CA SER A 217 36.35 -6.24 1.64
C SER A 217 35.56 -5.13 2.32
N VAL A 218 34.76 -5.52 3.33
CA VAL A 218 34.03 -4.57 4.18
C VAL A 218 34.41 -4.82 5.61
N GLN A 219 34.83 -3.77 6.31
CA GLN A 219 35.09 -3.80 7.76
C GLN A 219 34.11 -2.86 8.44
N SER A 220 33.40 -3.36 9.44
CA SER A 220 32.44 -2.59 10.22
C SER A 220 32.49 -3.07 11.66
N GLY A 221 32.56 -2.14 12.60
CA GLY A 221 32.57 -2.41 14.04
C GLY A 221 31.84 -1.31 14.79
N SER A 222 31.44 -1.59 16.03
CA SER A 222 30.69 -0.63 16.86
C SER A 222 31.49 0.64 17.23
N ASN A 223 32.82 0.62 17.11
CA ASN A 223 33.70 1.73 17.42
C ASN A 223 34.60 2.17 16.25
N ASP A 224 34.43 1.55 15.07
CA ASP A 224 35.26 1.81 13.91
C ASP A 224 34.43 2.46 12.80
N ILE A 225 35.09 3.30 11.99
CA ILE A 225 34.47 3.82 10.77
C ILE A 225 34.31 2.65 9.78
N ALA A 226 33.10 2.43 9.33
CA ALA A 226 32.84 1.43 8.29
C ALA A 226 33.65 1.75 7.03
N THR A 227 34.52 0.84 6.63
CA THR A 227 35.35 0.97 5.43
C THR A 227 35.04 -0.14 4.44
N ALA A 228 35.05 0.19 3.16
CA ALA A 228 34.92 -0.79 2.09
C ALA A 228 36.07 -0.58 1.09
N SER A 229 36.75 -1.65 0.74
CA SER A 229 37.77 -1.66 -0.30
C SER A 229 37.26 -2.49 -1.48
N VAL A 230 37.24 -1.92 -2.66
CA VAL A 230 36.80 -2.55 -3.90
C VAL A 230 37.89 -2.51 -4.93
N LYS A 231 38.14 -3.64 -5.60
CA LYS A 231 39.04 -3.75 -6.72
C LYS A 231 38.28 -4.17 -7.97
N LEU A 232 38.29 -3.31 -8.98
CA LEU A 232 37.65 -3.56 -10.26
C LEU A 232 38.74 -3.74 -11.34
N ALA A 233 38.57 -4.70 -12.21
CA ALA A 233 39.36 -4.85 -13.43
C ALA A 233 38.52 -4.35 -14.63
N CYS A 234 39.14 -3.56 -15.50
CA CYS A 234 38.56 -3.12 -16.76
C CYS A 234 39.49 -3.55 -17.89
N GLY A 235 39.12 -4.58 -18.62
CA GLY A 235 40.04 -5.23 -19.58
C GLY A 235 41.28 -5.79 -18.88
N GLU A 236 42.47 -5.40 -19.33
CA GLU A 236 43.75 -5.78 -18.69
C GLU A 236 44.20 -4.78 -17.61
N GLU A 237 43.56 -3.63 -17.47
CA GLU A 237 43.87 -2.62 -16.44
C GLU A 237 43.12 -2.88 -15.14
N VAL A 238 43.87 -2.85 -14.04
CA VAL A 238 43.29 -2.98 -12.67
C VAL A 238 43.25 -1.61 -12.02
N LYS A 239 42.06 -1.14 -11.63
CA LYS A 239 41.88 0.07 -10.84
C LYS A 239 41.40 -0.32 -9.43
N ALA A 240 42.12 0.18 -8.42
CA ALA A 240 41.72 0.03 -7.01
C ALA A 240 41.43 1.43 -6.46
N GLU A 241 40.23 1.59 -5.85
CA GLU A 241 39.89 2.72 -4.98
C GLU A 241 39.49 2.21 -3.59
N ALA A 242 39.96 2.88 -2.57
CA ALA A 242 39.69 2.61 -1.18
C ALA A 242 38.73 3.65 -0.61
#